data_928b7c5c46aeff52a5a6ed5866814965
#
_entry.id   928b7c5c46aeff52a5a6ed5866814965
#
_cell.length_a   1.000
_cell.length_b   1.000
_cell.length_c   1.000
_cell.angle_alpha   90.00
_cell.angle_beta   90.00
_cell.angle_gamma   90.00
#
_symmetry.space_group_name_H-M   'P 1'
#
loop_
_entity.id
_entity.type
_entity.pdbx_description
1 polymer ?
#
loop_
_entity_poly.entity_id
_entity_poly.type
_entity_poly.pdbx_seq_one_letter_code
_entity_poly.pdbx_strand_id
1 'polypeptide(L)'
;MKIRDVKAHCDIPCAVYDPGVAQYAALSVVRFLDLIGEMPENIDSKKDLAHLTRLVQQKEEHAIEVKDAVRTIWGDYFKEPQMEKFPEIHELSHSIMMTASKCKQDIDRQNGIDLVEKVNRFAEIFWATKEVKTETKKSL
;
A
#
# COMPACT_ATOMS: atom_id res chain seq x y z
N MET A 1 -11.48 -35.19 14.14
CA MET A 1 -11.85 -34.08 13.24
C MET A 1 -10.69 -33.07 13.26
N LYS A 2 -9.90 -32.97 12.20
CA LYS A 2 -8.86 -31.96 12.12
C LYS A 2 -9.51 -30.64 11.71
N ILE A 3 -9.56 -29.69 12.63
CA ILE A 3 -9.93 -28.31 12.32
C ILE A 3 -8.78 -27.76 11.50
N ARG A 4 -9.02 -27.46 10.22
CA ARG A 4 -8.07 -26.73 9.39
C ARG A 4 -8.08 -25.29 9.86
N ASP A 5 -6.94 -24.79 10.31
CA ASP A 5 -6.73 -23.36 10.48
C ASP A 5 -6.93 -22.68 9.12
N VAL A 6 -8.05 -22.02 8.93
CA VAL A 6 -8.30 -21.19 7.77
C VAL A 6 -7.76 -19.81 8.10
N LYS A 7 -6.50 -19.56 7.73
CA LYS A 7 -5.96 -18.20 7.72
C LYS A 7 -6.46 -17.51 6.47
N ALA A 8 -7.07 -16.35 6.64
CA ALA A 8 -7.42 -15.50 5.50
C ALA A 8 -6.15 -15.17 4.70
N HIS A 9 -6.20 -15.30 3.37
CA HIS A 9 -5.10 -15.15 2.42
C HIS A 9 -3.88 -16.04 2.70
N CYS A 10 -4.06 -16.91 2.87
CA CYS A 10 -4.31 -18.30 2.72
C CYS A 10 -3.03 -19.08 2.50
N ASP A 11 -2.70 -19.93 3.42
CA ASP A 11 -1.89 -21.12 3.14
C ASP A 11 -2.57 -22.06 2.12
N ILE A 12 -3.77 -21.73 1.69
CA ILE A 12 -4.49 -22.38 0.59
C ILE A 12 -4.22 -21.58 -0.67
N PRO A 13 -3.69 -22.17 -1.74
CA PRO A 13 -3.48 -21.49 -3.01
C PRO A 13 -4.83 -21.22 -3.70
N CYS A 14 -5.58 -20.25 -3.16
CA CYS A 14 -6.88 -19.85 -3.71
C CYS A 14 -6.75 -19.01 -4.98
N ALA A 15 -5.57 -18.47 -5.26
CA ALA A 15 -5.27 -17.59 -6.37
C ALA A 15 -6.15 -16.31 -6.41
N VAL A 16 -6.78 -15.96 -5.31
CA VAL A 16 -7.64 -14.76 -5.18
C VAL A 16 -6.81 -13.64 -4.57
N TYR A 17 -6.10 -12.91 -5.42
CA TYR A 17 -5.31 -11.74 -5.05
C TYR A 17 -5.69 -10.57 -5.94
N ASP A 18 -5.72 -9.37 -5.36
CA ASP A 18 -5.96 -8.13 -6.09
C ASP A 18 -5.10 -7.02 -5.48
N PRO A 19 -4.18 -6.41 -6.23
CA PRO A 19 -3.39 -5.29 -5.75
C PRO A 19 -4.21 -4.01 -5.55
N GLY A 20 -5.47 -3.99 -5.93
CA GLY A 20 -6.38 -2.86 -5.77
C GLY A 20 -6.47 -2.36 -4.33
N VAL A 21 -6.42 -3.26 -3.34
CA VAL A 21 -6.40 -2.89 -1.92
C VAL A 21 -5.19 -1.99 -1.61
N ALA A 22 -4.00 -2.39 -2.06
CA ALA A 22 -2.79 -1.58 -1.87
C ALA A 22 -2.88 -0.24 -2.63
N GLN A 23 -3.46 -0.23 -3.83
CA GLN A 23 -3.63 0.99 -4.62
C GLN A 23 -4.56 2.00 -3.93
N TYR A 24 -5.72 1.57 -3.44
CA TYR A 24 -6.64 2.46 -2.72
C TYR A 24 -6.05 2.93 -1.39
N ALA A 25 -5.36 2.07 -0.67
CA ALA A 25 -4.68 2.45 0.57
C ALA A 25 -3.58 3.50 0.32
N ALA A 26 -2.78 3.34 -0.73
CA ALA A 26 -1.76 4.33 -1.12
C ALA A 26 -2.37 5.69 -1.51
N LEU A 27 -3.47 5.69 -2.27
CA LEU A 27 -4.22 6.92 -2.57
C LEU A 27 -4.77 7.59 -1.31
N SER A 28 -5.25 6.80 -0.35
CA SER A 28 -5.72 7.29 0.93
C SER A 28 -4.59 7.96 1.72
N VAL A 29 -3.38 7.39 1.71
CA VAL A 29 -2.19 8.03 2.33
C VAL A 29 -1.96 9.42 1.73
N VAL A 30 -1.97 9.56 0.40
CA VAL A 30 -1.82 10.87 -0.27
C VAL A 30 -2.91 11.84 0.20
N ARG A 31 -4.17 11.40 0.24
CA ARG A 31 -5.27 12.26 0.68
C ARG A 31 -5.11 12.72 2.14
N PHE A 32 -4.68 11.85 3.03
CA PHE A 32 -4.41 12.26 4.41
C PHE A 32 -3.22 13.23 4.52
N LEU A 33 -2.18 13.05 3.71
CA LEU A 33 -1.08 14.02 3.64
C LEU A 33 -1.56 15.38 3.13
N ASP A 34 -2.45 15.41 2.13
CA ASP A 34 -3.08 16.65 1.67
C ASP A 34 -3.87 17.33 2.79
N LEU A 35 -4.73 16.60 3.48
CA LEU A 35 -5.54 17.12 4.59
C LEU A 35 -4.69 17.64 5.76
N ILE A 36 -3.57 16.99 6.05
CA ILE A 36 -2.61 17.47 7.05
C ILE A 36 -1.97 18.77 6.57
N GLY A 37 -1.58 18.86 5.30
CA GLY A 37 -1.00 20.06 4.71
C GLY A 37 -1.98 21.25 4.63
N GLU A 38 -3.29 21.00 4.59
CA GLU A 38 -4.34 22.02 4.61
C GLU A 38 -4.59 22.60 6.02
N MET A 39 -4.06 21.94 7.06
CA MET A 39 -4.21 22.42 8.44
C MET A 39 -3.32 23.61 8.73
N PRO A 40 -3.72 24.48 9.71
CA PRO A 40 -2.85 25.55 10.16
C PRO A 40 -1.51 25.03 10.70
N GLU A 41 -0.44 25.78 10.47
CA GLU A 41 0.88 25.44 11.01
C GLU A 41 0.91 25.45 12.53
N ASN A 42 0.18 26.39 13.14
CA ASN A 42 0.05 26.48 14.60
C ASN A 42 -1.26 25.79 15.03
N ILE A 43 -1.16 24.80 15.85
CA ILE A 43 -2.29 24.06 16.42
C ILE A 43 -2.62 24.65 17.79
N ASP A 44 -3.52 25.61 17.83
CA ASP A 44 -3.85 26.37 19.03
C ASP A 44 -5.11 25.85 19.77
N SER A 45 -5.90 24.99 19.12
CA SER A 45 -7.12 24.45 19.70
C SER A 45 -7.05 22.94 19.94
N LYS A 46 -7.75 22.49 20.99
CA LYS A 46 -7.91 21.05 21.26
C LYS A 46 -8.64 20.34 20.11
N LYS A 47 -9.53 21.04 19.44
CA LYS A 47 -10.27 20.51 18.28
C LYS A 47 -9.32 20.24 17.11
N ASP A 48 -8.44 21.19 16.80
CA ASP A 48 -7.46 21.01 15.71
C ASP A 48 -6.44 19.95 16.04
N LEU A 49 -5.98 19.90 17.30
CA LEU A 49 -5.09 18.83 17.77
C LEU A 49 -5.76 17.44 17.65
N ALA A 50 -7.02 17.31 18.05
CA ALA A 50 -7.75 16.07 17.91
C ALA A 50 -7.94 15.68 16.45
N HIS A 51 -8.21 16.64 15.57
CA HIS A 51 -8.33 16.39 14.13
C HIS A 51 -7.01 15.96 13.51
N LEU A 52 -5.92 16.67 13.78
CA LEU A 52 -4.58 16.30 13.33
C LEU A 52 -4.19 14.88 13.77
N THR A 53 -4.44 14.56 15.04
CA THR A 53 -4.15 13.24 15.59
C THR A 53 -4.88 12.13 14.82
N ARG A 54 -6.15 12.34 14.47
CA ARG A 54 -6.93 11.38 13.67
C ARG A 54 -6.40 11.26 12.24
N LEU A 55 -6.02 12.36 11.61
CA LEU A 55 -5.45 12.33 10.25
C LEU A 55 -4.13 11.56 10.23
N VAL A 56 -3.25 11.81 11.19
CA VAL A 56 -1.97 11.09 11.34
C VAL A 56 -2.21 9.59 11.55
N GLN A 57 -3.13 9.24 12.44
CA GLN A 57 -3.47 7.84 12.70
C GLN A 57 -3.97 7.15 11.43
N GLN A 58 -4.90 7.76 10.72
CA GLN A 58 -5.44 7.19 9.48
C GLN A 58 -4.37 7.07 8.38
N LYS A 59 -3.49 8.06 8.26
CA LYS A 59 -2.34 7.99 7.36
C LYS A 59 -1.46 6.77 7.66
N GLU A 60 -1.15 6.55 8.92
CA GLU A 60 -0.31 5.43 9.35
C GLU A 60 -0.99 4.08 9.13
N GLU A 61 -2.27 3.95 9.47
CA GLU A 61 -3.05 2.73 9.27
C GLU A 61 -3.11 2.33 7.79
N HIS A 62 -3.35 3.28 6.88
CA HIS A 62 -3.37 3.00 5.44
C HIS A 62 -1.97 2.68 4.88
N ALA A 63 -0.92 3.29 5.40
CA ALA A 63 0.45 2.90 5.04
C ALA A 63 0.79 1.46 5.48
N ILE A 64 0.29 1.03 6.63
CA ILE A 64 0.38 -0.36 7.09
C ILE A 64 -0.42 -1.28 6.16
N GLU A 65 -1.63 -0.90 5.77
CA GLU A 65 -2.46 -1.66 4.85
C GLU A 65 -1.76 -1.89 3.49
N VAL A 66 -1.08 -0.87 2.96
CA VAL A 66 -0.23 -1.02 1.76
C VAL A 66 0.82 -2.10 1.97
N LYS A 67 1.54 -2.03 3.09
CA LYS A 67 2.60 -3.00 3.41
C LYS A 67 2.05 -4.43 3.48
N ASP A 68 0.94 -4.60 4.16
CA ASP A 68 0.34 -5.91 4.38
C ASP A 68 -0.18 -6.52 3.07
N ALA A 69 -0.88 -5.73 2.25
CA ALA A 69 -1.41 -6.18 0.96
C ALA A 69 -0.29 -6.55 -0.02
N VAL A 70 0.74 -5.71 -0.15
CA VAL A 70 1.89 -5.99 -1.03
C VAL A 70 2.67 -7.20 -0.55
N ARG A 71 2.94 -7.30 0.74
CA ARG A 71 3.68 -8.42 1.34
C ARG A 71 2.97 -9.76 1.13
N THR A 72 1.65 -9.78 1.28
CA THR A 72 0.83 -10.96 1.05
C THR A 72 0.93 -11.42 -0.40
N ILE A 73 0.73 -10.53 -1.36
CA ILE A 73 0.80 -10.87 -2.78
C ILE A 73 2.22 -11.30 -3.17
N TRP A 74 3.23 -10.53 -2.75
CA TRP A 74 4.62 -10.84 -3.03
C TRP A 74 5.07 -12.17 -2.43
N GLY A 75 4.70 -12.45 -1.17
CA GLY A 75 5.11 -13.65 -0.45
C GLY A 75 4.37 -14.91 -0.89
N ASP A 76 3.08 -14.80 -1.22
CA ASP A 76 2.21 -15.96 -1.44
C ASP A 76 1.94 -16.26 -2.91
N TYR A 77 1.86 -15.22 -3.75
CA TYR A 77 1.54 -15.37 -5.16
C TYR A 77 2.77 -15.49 -6.07
N PHE A 78 3.78 -14.63 -5.88
CA PHE A 78 4.96 -14.63 -6.73
C PHE A 78 5.84 -15.86 -6.45
N LYS A 79 5.98 -16.73 -7.43
CA LYS A 79 6.82 -17.93 -7.43
C LYS A 79 7.88 -17.80 -8.54
N GLU A 80 8.75 -18.80 -8.65
CA GLU A 80 9.85 -18.78 -9.63
C GLU A 80 9.45 -18.36 -11.04
N PRO A 81 8.37 -18.89 -11.66
CA PRO A 81 8.00 -18.48 -13.01
C PRO A 81 7.69 -16.98 -13.15
N GLN A 82 7.00 -16.38 -12.18
CA GLN A 82 6.68 -14.95 -12.17
C GLN A 82 7.92 -14.11 -11.86
N MET A 83 8.77 -14.57 -10.94
CA MET A 83 10.01 -13.89 -10.56
C MET A 83 11.04 -13.89 -11.66
N GLU A 84 11.17 -14.97 -12.45
CA GLU A 84 12.04 -15.02 -13.61
C GLU A 84 11.61 -14.00 -14.69
N LYS A 85 10.31 -13.87 -14.90
CA LYS A 85 9.75 -12.92 -15.87
C LYS A 85 9.87 -11.47 -15.40
N PHE A 86 9.74 -11.22 -14.10
CA PHE A 86 9.80 -9.90 -13.49
C PHE A 86 10.78 -9.89 -12.29
N PRO A 87 12.09 -9.96 -12.54
CA PRO A 87 13.08 -10.05 -11.46
C PRO A 87 13.12 -8.80 -10.57
N GLU A 88 12.60 -7.67 -11.05
CA GLU A 88 12.50 -6.42 -10.28
C GLU A 88 11.53 -6.50 -9.10
N ILE A 89 10.69 -7.55 -9.01
CA ILE A 89 9.61 -7.62 -8.01
C ILE A 89 10.11 -7.59 -6.57
N HIS A 90 11.27 -8.19 -6.31
CA HIS A 90 11.85 -8.22 -4.95
C HIS A 90 12.29 -6.82 -4.51
N GLU A 91 13.04 -6.13 -5.34
CA GLU A 91 13.51 -4.77 -5.06
C GLU A 91 12.34 -3.78 -4.96
N LEU A 92 11.37 -3.90 -5.87
CA LEU A 92 10.17 -3.07 -5.86
C LEU A 92 9.35 -3.28 -4.58
N SER A 93 9.10 -4.53 -4.18
CA SER A 93 8.36 -4.84 -2.96
C SER A 93 9.06 -4.28 -1.73
N HIS A 94 10.37 -4.44 -1.61
CA HIS A 94 11.14 -3.85 -0.52
C HIS A 94 11.09 -2.33 -0.56
N SER A 95 11.22 -1.72 -1.73
CA SER A 95 11.12 -0.27 -1.90
C SER A 95 9.75 0.28 -1.47
N ILE A 96 8.66 -0.45 -1.75
CA ILE A 96 7.32 -0.11 -1.26
C ILE A 96 7.29 -0.13 0.27
N MET A 97 7.87 -1.16 0.92
CA MET A 97 7.94 -1.24 2.37
C MET A 97 8.65 -0.01 2.97
N MET A 98 9.78 0.38 2.39
CA MET A 98 10.56 1.53 2.85
C MET A 98 9.84 2.85 2.62
N THR A 99 9.19 3.03 1.46
CA THR A 99 8.43 4.24 1.15
C THR A 99 7.19 4.37 2.03
N ALA A 100 6.47 3.28 2.27
CA ALA A 100 5.34 3.27 3.22
C ALA A 100 5.80 3.63 4.65
N SER A 101 6.99 3.18 5.07
CA SER A 101 7.58 3.58 6.35
C SER A 101 7.86 5.09 6.41
N LYS A 102 8.36 5.70 5.35
CA LYS A 102 8.50 7.16 5.27
C LYS A 102 7.16 7.87 5.39
N CYS A 103 6.12 7.38 4.73
CA CYS A 103 4.76 7.92 4.86
C CYS A 103 4.22 7.85 6.30
N LYS A 104 4.61 6.83 7.07
CA LYS A 104 4.24 6.73 8.48
C LYS A 104 4.96 7.79 9.31
N GLN A 105 6.27 7.93 9.12
CA GLN A 105 7.16 8.71 9.99
C GLN A 105 7.16 10.21 9.67
N ASP A 106 6.71 10.60 8.50
CA ASP A 106 6.78 11.96 8.00
C ASP A 106 5.42 12.41 7.44
N ILE A 107 5.31 13.70 7.17
CA ILE A 107 4.13 14.34 6.58
C ILE A 107 4.42 14.91 5.18
N ASP A 108 5.57 14.56 4.59
CA ASP A 108 5.92 14.97 3.24
C ASP A 108 5.03 14.27 2.21
N ARG A 109 4.26 15.07 1.48
CA ARG A 109 3.37 14.61 0.41
C ARG A 109 4.10 13.79 -0.66
N GLN A 110 5.35 14.12 -0.96
CA GLN A 110 6.11 13.43 -2.00
C GLN A 110 6.29 11.94 -1.68
N ASN A 111 6.44 11.58 -0.41
CA ASN A 111 6.49 10.18 -0.01
C ASN A 111 5.21 9.41 -0.40
N GLY A 112 4.06 10.06 -0.28
CA GLY A 112 2.77 9.48 -0.70
C GLY A 112 2.68 9.29 -2.21
N ILE A 113 3.14 10.27 -2.99
CA ILE A 113 3.18 10.17 -4.46
C ILE A 113 4.11 9.04 -4.89
N ASP A 114 5.29 8.96 -4.32
CA ASP A 114 6.26 7.89 -4.61
C ASP A 114 5.66 6.51 -4.25
N LEU A 115 4.90 6.44 -3.16
CA LEU A 115 4.21 5.21 -2.77
C LEU A 115 3.18 4.78 -3.81
N VAL A 116 2.34 5.69 -4.27
CA VAL A 116 1.33 5.42 -5.31
C VAL A 116 1.98 4.93 -6.60
N GLU A 117 3.05 5.58 -7.06
CA GLU A 117 3.77 5.18 -8.28
C GLU A 117 4.32 3.75 -8.17
N LYS A 118 4.97 3.43 -7.06
CA LYS A 118 5.54 2.11 -6.82
C LYS A 118 4.47 1.02 -6.70
N VAL A 119 3.38 1.30 -6.00
CA VAL A 119 2.25 0.37 -5.88
C VAL A 119 1.57 0.15 -7.22
N ASN A 120 1.42 1.19 -8.04
CA ASN A 120 0.92 1.04 -9.40
C ASN A 120 1.84 0.15 -10.25
N ARG A 121 3.15 0.32 -10.15
CA ARG A 121 4.11 -0.56 -10.85
C ARG A 121 3.99 -2.00 -10.38
N PHE A 122 3.83 -2.23 -9.09
CA PHE A 122 3.57 -3.56 -8.53
C PHE A 122 2.28 -4.19 -9.11
N ALA A 123 1.21 -3.40 -9.18
CA ALA A 123 -0.06 -3.83 -9.76
C ALA A 123 0.07 -4.17 -11.25
N GLU A 124 0.80 -3.36 -12.03
CA GLU A 124 1.07 -3.63 -13.45
C GLU A 124 1.77 -4.97 -13.63
N ILE A 125 2.80 -5.24 -12.82
CA ILE A 125 3.53 -6.52 -12.87
C ILE A 125 2.59 -7.67 -12.51
N PHE A 126 1.83 -7.53 -11.42
CA PHE A 126 0.88 -8.56 -11.01
C PHE A 126 -0.11 -8.92 -12.13
N TRP A 127 -0.76 -7.92 -12.71
CA TRP A 127 -1.72 -8.15 -13.79
C TRP A 127 -1.07 -8.64 -15.08
N ALA A 128 0.17 -8.23 -15.36
CA ALA A 128 0.93 -8.76 -16.48
C ALA A 128 1.21 -10.26 -16.33
N THR A 129 1.43 -10.76 -15.12
CA THR A 129 1.56 -12.20 -14.86
C THR A 129 0.28 -12.98 -15.15
N LYS A 130 -0.86 -12.30 -15.11
CA LYS A 130 -2.19 -12.87 -15.42
C LYS A 130 -2.68 -12.52 -16.82
N GLU A 131 -1.84 -11.86 -17.63
CA GLU A 131 -2.16 -11.42 -18.99
C GLU A 131 -3.37 -10.47 -19.07
N VAL A 132 -3.58 -9.70 -18.01
CA VAL A 132 -4.65 -8.70 -17.91
C VAL A 132 -4.07 -7.30 -18.03
N LYS A 133 -4.64 -6.47 -18.91
CA LYS A 133 -4.34 -5.04 -18.95
C LYS A 133 -5.08 -4.32 -17.83
N THR A 134 -4.40 -3.40 -17.16
CA THR A 134 -4.97 -2.61 -16.08
C THR A 134 -4.69 -1.12 -16.27
N GLU A 135 -5.51 -0.30 -15.63
CA GLU A 135 -5.29 1.14 -15.58
C GLU A 135 -4.56 1.54 -14.29
N THR A 136 -3.66 2.51 -14.42
CA THR A 136 -2.95 3.09 -13.29
C THR A 136 -3.91 3.91 -12.43
N LYS A 137 -3.94 3.65 -11.14
CA LYS A 137 -4.66 4.49 -10.17
C LYS A 137 -3.91 5.80 -9.96
N LYS A 138 -4.61 6.91 -9.98
CA LYS A 138 -4.05 8.25 -9.79
C LYS A 138 -4.74 8.97 -8.67
N SER A 139 -3.96 9.75 -7.91
CA SER A 139 -4.52 10.72 -6.98
C SER A 139 -5.17 11.88 -7.75
N LEU A 140 -6.23 12.40 -7.22
CA LEU A 140 -6.88 13.61 -7.73
C LEU A 140 -6.05 14.86 -7.41
#